data_30cc43906e5f30efda7c6f45b999f0ea
#
_entry.id   30cc43906e5f30efda7c6f45b999f0ea
#
_cell.length_a   1.000
_cell.length_b   1.000
_cell.length_c   1.000
_cell.angle_alpha   90.00
_cell.angle_beta   90.00
_cell.angle_gamma   90.00
#
_symmetry.space_group_name_H-M   'P 1'
#
loop_
_entity.id
_entity.type
_entity.pdbx_description
1 polymer ?
#
loop_
_entity_poly.entity_id
_entity_poly.type
_entity_poly.pdbx_seq_one_letter_code
_entity_poly.pdbx_strand_id
1 'polypeptide(L)'
;MRQRLIPGTTGLVRTMSLLGDPVLHSPCPEVTEFGPALDRLIEDMFATMYAAEGVGLAANQIGVAQRVFVYDCPDDEDVRHVGHIVNPRLVTADGDEFLGPEGCLSLPGLEAGTARFDHAVVEGVTSDGAPVRVSGTGFFARCLQHECDHLDGTVYADRVTGMRARRLRRAIRKAPWGAESLRG
;
A
#
# COMPACT_ATOMS: atom_id res chain seq x y z
N MET A 1 -26.93 14.21 12.03
CA MET A 1 -25.58 14.15 11.41
C MET A 1 -24.82 13.00 12.09
N ARG A 2 -24.61 11.86 11.42
CA ARG A 2 -23.74 10.81 11.97
C ARG A 2 -22.31 11.36 11.92
N GLN A 3 -21.66 11.53 13.08
CA GLN A 3 -20.23 11.78 13.13
C GLN A 3 -19.52 10.68 12.33
N ARG A 4 -18.82 11.06 11.27
CA ARG A 4 -18.03 10.13 10.49
C ARG A 4 -16.88 9.70 11.40
N LEU A 5 -16.93 8.47 11.91
CA LEU A 5 -15.84 7.90 12.70
C LEU A 5 -14.55 8.00 11.87
N ILE A 6 -13.48 8.46 12.49
CA ILE A 6 -12.17 8.46 11.88
C ILE A 6 -11.71 6.98 11.86
N PRO A 7 -11.39 6.39 10.70
CA PRO A 7 -10.91 5.02 10.65
C PRO A 7 -9.66 4.84 11.52
N GLY A 8 -9.50 3.66 12.12
CA GLY A 8 -8.34 3.33 12.96
C GLY A 8 -8.44 3.74 14.42
N THR A 9 -9.50 4.42 14.84
CA THR A 9 -9.66 4.84 16.26
C THR A 9 -9.95 3.69 17.20
N THR A 10 -10.37 2.53 16.70
CA THR A 10 -10.65 1.30 17.47
C THR A 10 -9.69 0.16 17.12
N GLY A 11 -8.80 0.36 16.14
CA GLY A 11 -7.84 -0.63 15.67
C GLY A 11 -6.61 -0.73 16.58
N LEU A 12 -5.92 -1.88 16.46
CA LEU A 12 -4.65 -2.13 17.13
C LEU A 12 -3.50 -1.91 16.15
N VAL A 13 -2.45 -1.23 16.60
CA VAL A 13 -1.22 -1.09 15.81
C VAL A 13 -0.53 -2.45 15.71
N ARG A 14 -0.29 -2.92 14.49
CA ARG A 14 0.33 -4.21 14.16
C ARG A 14 1.81 -4.03 13.84
N THR A 15 2.57 -5.11 13.97
CA THR A 15 3.97 -5.14 13.56
C THR A 15 4.08 -5.09 12.04
N MET A 16 4.99 -4.25 11.53
CA MET A 16 5.25 -4.14 10.09
C MET A 16 6.14 -5.29 9.61
N SER A 17 5.72 -5.96 8.54
CA SER A 17 6.58 -6.87 7.76
C SER A 17 7.58 -6.04 6.95
N LEU A 18 8.86 -6.37 7.06
CA LEU A 18 9.93 -5.66 6.35
C LEU A 18 10.36 -6.42 5.09
N LEU A 19 11.00 -5.73 4.17
CA LEU A 19 11.57 -6.31 2.95
C LEU A 19 12.37 -7.60 3.29
N GLY A 20 12.07 -8.69 2.59
CA GLY A 20 12.62 -10.03 2.87
C GLY A 20 11.62 -10.97 3.53
N ASP A 21 10.53 -10.44 4.11
CA ASP A 21 9.42 -11.28 4.56
C ASP A 21 8.71 -11.88 3.32
N PRO A 22 8.60 -13.22 3.22
CA PRO A 22 7.98 -13.87 2.06
C PRO A 22 6.56 -13.40 1.74
N VAL A 23 5.81 -12.91 2.72
CA VAL A 23 4.46 -12.40 2.54
C VAL A 23 4.42 -11.18 1.60
N LEU A 24 5.50 -10.40 1.53
CA LEU A 24 5.61 -9.22 0.65
C LEU A 24 5.93 -9.58 -0.81
N HIS A 25 6.36 -10.82 -1.05
CA HIS A 25 6.83 -11.31 -2.35
C HIS A 25 5.93 -12.39 -2.95
N SER A 26 4.71 -12.52 -2.43
CA SER A 26 3.71 -13.49 -2.91
C SER A 26 2.39 -12.79 -3.19
N PRO A 27 1.71 -13.11 -4.31
CA PRO A 27 0.37 -12.58 -4.57
C PRO A 27 -0.59 -12.93 -3.43
N CYS A 28 -1.34 -11.95 -2.98
CA CYS A 28 -2.34 -12.16 -1.93
C CYS A 28 -3.60 -12.80 -2.51
N PRO A 29 -4.14 -13.85 -1.87
CA PRO A 29 -5.42 -14.43 -2.26
C PRO A 29 -6.57 -13.45 -2.01
N GLU A 30 -7.65 -13.64 -2.77
CA GLU A 30 -8.88 -12.88 -2.60
C GLU A 30 -9.53 -13.17 -1.24
N VAL A 31 -10.14 -12.15 -0.65
CA VAL A 31 -10.99 -12.28 0.51
C VAL A 31 -12.30 -12.94 0.08
N THR A 32 -12.65 -14.02 0.73
CA THR A 32 -13.91 -14.77 0.49
C THR A 32 -14.88 -14.65 1.66
N GLU A 33 -14.40 -14.27 2.84
CA GLU A 33 -15.22 -14.13 4.05
C GLU A 33 -15.31 -12.66 4.44
N PHE A 34 -16.52 -12.14 4.40
CA PHE A 34 -16.87 -10.77 4.79
C PHE A 34 -17.52 -10.78 6.17
N GLY A 35 -17.20 -9.80 7.02
CA GLY A 35 -17.80 -9.69 8.34
C GLY A 35 -16.84 -9.12 9.40
N PRO A 36 -17.13 -9.29 10.70
CA PRO A 36 -16.42 -8.60 11.78
C PRO A 36 -14.90 -8.79 11.84
N ALA A 37 -14.40 -9.92 11.34
CA ALA A 37 -12.95 -10.18 11.29
C ALA A 37 -12.26 -9.29 10.24
N LEU A 38 -12.88 -9.12 9.08
CA LEU A 38 -12.41 -8.22 8.02
C LEU A 38 -12.51 -6.75 8.46
N ASP A 39 -13.62 -6.35 9.09
CA ASP A 39 -13.78 -5.00 9.63
C ASP A 39 -12.68 -4.67 10.66
N ARG A 40 -12.38 -5.63 11.54
CA ARG A 40 -11.29 -5.50 12.53
C ARG A 40 -9.93 -5.36 11.86
N LEU A 41 -9.66 -6.17 10.84
CA LEU A 41 -8.41 -6.07 10.07
C LEU A 41 -8.25 -4.67 9.45
N ILE A 42 -9.30 -4.14 8.85
CA ILE A 42 -9.28 -2.80 8.22
C ILE A 42 -9.01 -1.71 9.27
N GLU A 43 -9.65 -1.79 10.44
CA GLU A 43 -9.39 -0.87 11.56
C GLU A 43 -7.94 -0.96 12.06
N ASP A 44 -7.39 -2.17 12.22
CA ASP A 44 -5.98 -2.38 12.59
C ASP A 44 -5.03 -1.82 11.52
N MET A 45 -5.37 -1.97 10.24
CA MET A 45 -4.59 -1.42 9.13
C MET A 45 -4.56 0.10 9.17
N PHE A 46 -5.69 0.78 9.36
CA PHE A 46 -5.72 2.23 9.53
C PHE A 46 -4.91 2.69 10.74
N ALA A 47 -5.09 2.03 11.90
CA ALA A 47 -4.34 2.36 13.11
C ALA A 47 -2.83 2.22 12.89
N THR A 48 -2.41 1.16 12.19
CA THR A 48 -0.99 0.90 11.89
C THR A 48 -0.45 1.93 10.89
N MET A 49 -1.19 2.23 9.82
CA MET A 49 -0.84 3.22 8.82
C MET A 49 -0.61 4.60 9.46
N TYR A 50 -1.53 5.05 10.30
CA TYR A 50 -1.40 6.34 10.98
C TYR A 50 -0.24 6.37 11.99
N ALA A 51 -0.03 5.29 12.75
CA ALA A 51 1.10 5.18 13.67
C ALA A 51 2.46 5.22 12.96
N ALA A 52 2.50 4.76 11.71
CA ALA A 52 3.68 4.79 10.85
C ALA A 52 3.77 6.04 9.96
N GLU A 53 2.86 7.01 10.11
CA GLU A 53 2.77 8.22 9.28
C GLU A 53 2.66 7.93 7.78
N GLY A 54 2.01 6.81 7.41
CA GLY A 54 1.80 6.38 6.03
C GLY A 54 0.54 6.97 5.41
N VAL A 55 0.46 6.91 4.08
CA VAL A 55 -0.69 7.36 3.27
C VAL A 55 -1.44 6.19 2.62
N GLY A 56 -0.86 5.00 2.64
CA GLY A 56 -1.42 3.73 2.18
C GLY A 56 -0.82 2.58 2.97
N LEU A 57 -1.55 1.47 3.04
CA LEU A 57 -1.09 0.23 3.66
C LEU A 57 -1.85 -0.97 3.10
N ALA A 58 -1.12 -1.95 2.58
CA ALA A 58 -1.64 -3.25 2.17
C ALA A 58 -1.58 -4.27 3.32
N ALA A 59 -2.50 -5.22 3.35
CA ALA A 59 -2.60 -6.18 4.45
C ALA A 59 -1.35 -7.07 4.61
N ASN A 60 -0.65 -7.40 3.52
CA ASN A 60 0.58 -8.18 3.59
C ASN A 60 1.73 -7.43 4.29
N GLN A 61 1.70 -6.10 4.33
CA GLN A 61 2.67 -5.30 5.08
C GLN A 61 2.52 -5.44 6.61
N ILE A 62 1.42 -6.00 7.09
CA ILE A 62 1.23 -6.37 8.50
C ILE A 62 1.12 -7.89 8.69
N GLY A 63 1.69 -8.66 7.75
CA GLY A 63 1.77 -10.12 7.83
C GLY A 63 0.48 -10.86 7.47
N VAL A 64 -0.53 -10.20 6.90
CA VAL A 64 -1.82 -10.81 6.55
C VAL A 64 -1.92 -10.97 5.04
N ALA A 65 -1.85 -12.21 4.56
CA ALA A 65 -1.94 -12.52 3.13
C ALA A 65 -3.41 -12.46 2.66
N GLN A 66 -3.97 -11.26 2.54
CA GLN A 66 -5.32 -11.00 2.03
C GLN A 66 -5.30 -9.79 1.10
N ARG A 67 -6.12 -9.83 0.03
CA ARG A 67 -6.23 -8.72 -0.92
C ARG A 67 -7.05 -7.57 -0.36
N VAL A 68 -6.45 -6.77 0.52
CA VAL A 68 -7.04 -5.56 1.11
C VAL A 68 -5.98 -4.49 1.21
N PHE A 69 -6.33 -3.25 0.89
CA PHE A 69 -5.52 -2.09 1.29
C PHE A 69 -6.39 -0.95 1.83
N VAL A 70 -5.79 -0.10 2.63
CA VAL A 70 -6.36 1.15 3.15
C VAL A 70 -5.54 2.33 2.63
N TYR A 71 -6.17 3.50 2.55
CA TYR A 71 -5.51 4.74 2.12
C TYR A 71 -6.10 5.97 2.82
N ASP A 72 -5.25 6.97 3.01
CA ASP A 72 -5.58 8.31 3.45
C ASP A 72 -4.58 9.26 2.79
N CYS A 73 -4.88 9.69 1.58
CA CYS A 73 -3.93 10.26 0.66
C CYS A 73 -4.54 11.46 -0.07
N PRO A 74 -3.83 12.60 -0.20
CA PRO A 74 -4.27 13.69 -1.05
C PRO A 74 -3.99 13.38 -2.54
N ASP A 75 -4.79 13.99 -3.42
CA ASP A 75 -4.49 14.10 -4.84
C ASP A 75 -3.70 15.38 -5.17
N ASP A 76 -3.50 15.67 -6.46
CA ASP A 76 -2.78 16.85 -6.92
C ASP A 76 -3.51 18.18 -6.65
N GLU A 77 -4.79 18.14 -6.35
CA GLU A 77 -5.60 19.30 -5.96
C GLU A 77 -5.71 19.45 -4.44
N ASP A 78 -4.89 18.71 -3.66
CA ASP A 78 -4.94 18.62 -2.20
C ASP A 78 -6.29 18.10 -1.65
N VAL A 79 -7.08 17.39 -2.48
CA VAL A 79 -8.30 16.74 -2.03
C VAL A 79 -7.93 15.44 -1.33
N ARG A 80 -8.32 15.32 -0.07
CA ARG A 80 -8.05 14.14 0.74
C ARG A 80 -9.01 13.01 0.42
N HIS A 81 -8.45 11.85 0.05
CA HIS A 81 -9.16 10.60 -0.18
C HIS A 81 -8.88 9.62 0.95
N VAL A 82 -9.92 9.13 1.61
CA VAL A 82 -9.82 8.15 2.71
C VAL A 82 -10.73 6.98 2.44
N GLY A 83 -10.19 5.76 2.51
CA GLY A 83 -10.99 4.57 2.28
C GLY A 83 -10.20 3.27 2.36
N HIS A 84 -10.90 2.20 2.03
CA HIS A 84 -10.32 0.87 1.87
C HIS A 84 -10.91 0.20 0.63
N ILE A 85 -10.17 -0.75 0.08
CA ILE A 85 -10.64 -1.59 -1.03
C ILE A 85 -10.30 -3.04 -0.71
N VAL A 86 -11.30 -3.90 -0.78
CA VAL A 86 -11.19 -5.36 -0.67
C VAL A 86 -11.21 -5.94 -2.08
N ASN A 87 -10.36 -6.92 -2.35
CA ASN A 87 -10.17 -7.54 -3.66
C ASN A 87 -9.91 -6.51 -4.78
N PRO A 88 -8.98 -5.55 -4.56
CA PRO A 88 -8.70 -4.53 -5.55
C PRO A 88 -8.11 -5.11 -6.82
N ARG A 89 -8.49 -4.49 -7.94
CA ARG A 89 -7.88 -4.68 -9.27
C ARG A 89 -7.55 -3.32 -9.86
N LEU A 90 -6.31 -3.12 -10.25
CA LEU A 90 -5.90 -1.95 -11.02
C LEU A 90 -6.40 -2.14 -12.45
N VAL A 91 -7.50 -1.44 -12.80
CA VAL A 91 -8.15 -1.59 -14.12
C VAL A 91 -7.67 -0.58 -15.14
N THR A 92 -7.11 0.53 -14.66
CA THR A 92 -6.50 1.56 -15.51
C THR A 92 -5.24 2.10 -14.81
N ALA A 93 -4.17 2.23 -15.58
CA ALA A 93 -3.01 3.03 -15.24
C ALA A 93 -2.54 3.66 -16.56
N ASP A 94 -2.82 4.94 -16.75
CA ASP A 94 -2.59 5.67 -18.00
C ASP A 94 -2.24 7.14 -17.73
N GLY A 95 -2.23 7.95 -18.80
CA GLY A 95 -1.71 9.30 -18.76
C GLY A 95 -0.20 9.35 -18.92
N ASP A 96 0.43 10.42 -18.42
CA ASP A 96 1.88 10.57 -18.46
C ASP A 96 2.55 9.71 -17.39
N GLU A 97 3.67 9.08 -17.74
CA GLU A 97 4.49 8.38 -16.77
C GLU A 97 5.40 9.37 -16.05
N PHE A 98 5.20 9.51 -14.75
CA PHE A 98 5.94 10.45 -13.93
C PHE A 98 6.94 9.75 -13.00
N LEU A 99 8.22 10.13 -13.13
CA LEU A 99 9.28 9.68 -12.23
C LEU A 99 9.29 10.56 -10.96
N GLY A 100 8.82 10.02 -9.86
CA GLY A 100 8.77 10.73 -8.58
C GLY A 100 9.33 9.91 -7.42
N PRO A 101 9.64 10.55 -6.28
CA PRO A 101 10.07 9.84 -5.09
C PRO A 101 8.97 8.92 -4.60
N GLU A 102 9.35 7.71 -4.19
CA GLU A 102 8.46 6.72 -3.59
C GLU A 102 9.19 6.03 -2.46
N GLY A 103 8.53 5.95 -1.30
CA GLY A 103 8.94 5.22 -0.12
C GLY A 103 7.93 4.14 0.21
N CYS A 104 8.25 3.28 1.16
CA CYS A 104 7.37 2.20 1.60
C CYS A 104 7.60 1.94 3.09
N LEU A 105 6.51 1.73 3.83
CA LEU A 105 6.57 1.40 5.26
C LEU A 105 7.31 0.08 5.53
N SER A 106 7.35 -0.83 4.55
CA SER A 106 8.13 -2.08 4.60
C SER A 106 9.62 -1.91 4.25
N LEU A 107 10.03 -0.71 3.83
CA LEU A 107 11.43 -0.31 3.59
C LEU A 107 11.73 1.01 4.32
N PRO A 108 11.63 1.05 5.66
CA PRO A 108 11.62 2.31 6.42
C PRO A 108 12.90 3.13 6.20
N GLY A 109 12.71 4.43 5.96
CA GLY A 109 13.78 5.40 5.76
C GLY A 109 14.46 5.36 4.39
N LEU A 110 13.94 4.59 3.44
CA LEU A 110 14.46 4.50 2.08
C LEU A 110 13.44 4.97 1.06
N GLU A 111 13.93 5.77 0.11
CA GLU A 111 13.16 6.27 -1.03
C GLU A 111 13.96 6.11 -2.32
N ALA A 112 13.24 5.98 -3.43
CA ALA A 112 13.83 6.01 -4.76
C ALA A 112 12.86 6.58 -5.80
N GLY A 113 13.40 7.21 -6.85
CA GLY A 113 12.61 7.62 -7.99
C GLY A 113 12.00 6.41 -8.69
N THR A 114 10.68 6.30 -8.64
CA THR A 114 9.87 5.23 -9.23
C THR A 114 8.93 5.82 -10.26
N ALA A 115 8.90 5.23 -11.45
CA ALA A 115 7.99 5.64 -12.51
C ALA A 115 6.58 5.10 -12.23
N ARG A 116 5.60 5.99 -12.34
CA ARG A 116 4.16 5.67 -12.19
C ARG A 116 3.36 6.51 -13.17
N PHE A 117 2.27 5.96 -13.64
CA PHE A 117 1.28 6.75 -14.38
C PHE A 117 0.61 7.77 -13.45
N ASP A 118 0.28 8.94 -13.99
CA ASP A 118 -0.34 10.02 -13.23
C ASP A 118 -1.86 9.87 -13.05
N HIS A 119 -2.46 8.89 -13.70
CA HIS A 119 -3.85 8.48 -13.51
C HIS A 119 -3.95 6.98 -13.25
N ALA A 120 -4.77 6.60 -12.28
CA ALA A 120 -5.04 5.20 -11.95
C ALA A 120 -6.51 5.00 -11.54
N VAL A 121 -7.07 3.86 -11.92
CA VAL A 121 -8.41 3.43 -11.50
C VAL A 121 -8.32 2.04 -10.91
N VAL A 122 -8.86 1.88 -9.71
CA VAL A 122 -8.95 0.61 -8.98
C VAL A 122 -10.42 0.27 -8.77
N GLU A 123 -10.78 -0.96 -9.07
CA GLU A 123 -12.09 -1.55 -8.77
C GLU A 123 -11.94 -2.63 -7.71
N GLY A 124 -12.96 -2.80 -6.89
CA GLY A 124 -13.04 -3.82 -5.86
C GLY A 124 -14.36 -3.75 -5.13
N VAL A 125 -14.37 -4.15 -3.86
CA VAL A 125 -15.55 -4.05 -3.01
C VAL A 125 -15.19 -3.41 -1.66
N THR A 126 -16.19 -2.90 -0.96
CA THR A 126 -16.08 -2.46 0.44
C THR A 126 -16.13 -3.65 1.39
N SER A 127 -15.92 -3.44 2.70
CA SER A 127 -15.94 -4.52 3.71
C SER A 127 -17.33 -5.18 3.87
N ASP A 128 -18.39 -4.55 3.39
CA ASP A 128 -19.77 -5.10 3.33
C ASP A 128 -20.08 -5.76 1.96
N GLY A 129 -19.10 -5.84 1.06
CA GLY A 129 -19.23 -6.46 -0.25
C GLY A 129 -19.84 -5.57 -1.34
N ALA A 130 -20.10 -4.29 -1.06
CA ALA A 130 -20.62 -3.38 -2.08
C ALA A 130 -19.54 -3.00 -3.10
N PRO A 131 -19.86 -2.96 -4.42
CA PRO A 131 -18.89 -2.56 -5.43
C PRO A 131 -18.34 -1.15 -5.19
N VAL A 132 -17.04 -0.97 -5.36
CA VAL A 132 -16.37 0.33 -5.28
C VAL A 132 -15.45 0.51 -6.48
N ARG A 133 -15.43 1.73 -7.02
CA ARG A 133 -14.50 2.16 -8.06
C ARG A 133 -13.86 3.47 -7.60
N VAL A 134 -12.54 3.48 -7.51
CA VAL A 134 -11.74 4.63 -7.06
C VAL A 134 -10.85 5.07 -8.20
N SER A 135 -10.92 6.36 -8.55
CA SER A 135 -10.04 7.00 -9.53
C SER A 135 -9.18 8.03 -8.81
N GLY A 136 -7.90 8.05 -9.13
CA GLY A 136 -6.94 9.00 -8.57
C GLY A 136 -6.00 9.57 -9.63
N THR A 137 -5.51 10.78 -9.36
CA THR A 137 -4.46 11.45 -10.14
C THR A 137 -3.23 11.72 -9.28
N GLY A 138 -2.10 11.94 -9.92
CA GLY A 138 -0.86 12.37 -9.28
C GLY A 138 -0.42 11.51 -8.10
N PHE A 139 -0.29 12.11 -6.91
CA PHE A 139 0.18 11.39 -5.73
C PHE A 139 -0.80 10.30 -5.29
N PHE A 140 -2.11 10.53 -5.40
CA PHE A 140 -3.11 9.50 -5.10
C PHE A 140 -3.09 8.35 -6.11
N ALA A 141 -2.89 8.63 -7.41
CA ALA A 141 -2.70 7.58 -8.42
C ALA A 141 -1.45 6.73 -8.13
N ARG A 142 -0.35 7.36 -7.66
CA ARG A 142 0.85 6.66 -7.21
C ARG A 142 0.56 5.73 -6.03
N CYS A 143 -0.17 6.21 -5.02
CA CYS A 143 -0.58 5.42 -3.87
C CYS A 143 -1.40 4.19 -4.31
N LEU A 144 -2.42 4.37 -5.15
CA LEU A 144 -3.25 3.26 -5.65
C LEU A 144 -2.44 2.18 -6.37
N GLN A 145 -1.48 2.59 -7.22
CA GLN A 145 -0.58 1.67 -7.92
C GLN A 145 0.37 0.95 -6.95
N HIS A 146 0.89 1.66 -5.93
CA HIS A 146 1.78 1.11 -4.92
C HIS A 146 1.09 0.02 -4.09
N GLU A 147 -0.13 0.30 -3.61
CA GLU A 147 -0.87 -0.67 -2.79
C GLU A 147 -1.32 -1.90 -3.60
N CYS A 148 -1.69 -1.72 -4.87
CA CYS A 148 -1.97 -2.85 -5.76
C CYS A 148 -0.74 -3.73 -5.98
N ASP A 149 0.44 -3.12 -6.17
CA ASP A 149 1.69 -3.86 -6.31
C ASP A 149 1.97 -4.75 -5.10
N HIS A 150 1.79 -4.23 -3.87
CA HIS A 150 1.96 -5.03 -2.67
C HIS A 150 1.11 -6.29 -2.68
N LEU A 151 -0.13 -6.16 -3.10
CA LEU A 151 -1.06 -7.30 -3.16
C LEU A 151 -0.75 -8.28 -4.30
N ASP A 152 0.03 -7.85 -5.29
CA ASP A 152 0.56 -8.69 -6.37
C ASP A 152 1.96 -9.26 -6.03
N GLY A 153 2.45 -9.05 -4.80
CA GLY A 153 3.74 -9.55 -4.34
C GLY A 153 4.93 -8.74 -4.85
N THR A 154 4.74 -7.49 -5.19
CA THR A 154 5.76 -6.58 -5.72
C THR A 154 5.94 -5.40 -4.78
N VAL A 155 7.17 -5.00 -4.52
CA VAL A 155 7.49 -3.77 -3.79
C VAL A 155 8.05 -2.71 -4.75
N TYR A 156 7.99 -1.42 -4.38
CA TYR A 156 8.48 -0.35 -5.27
C TYR A 156 9.96 -0.54 -5.68
N ALA A 157 10.76 -1.17 -4.83
CA ALA A 157 12.16 -1.46 -5.11
C ALA A 157 12.37 -2.35 -6.35
N ASP A 158 11.40 -3.20 -6.68
CA ASP A 158 11.43 -4.08 -7.85
C ASP A 158 11.19 -3.30 -9.16
N ARG A 159 10.52 -2.16 -9.07
CA ARG A 159 10.26 -1.26 -10.21
C ARG A 159 11.40 -0.30 -10.49
N VAL A 160 12.30 -0.10 -9.54
CA VAL A 160 13.45 0.81 -9.71
C VAL A 160 14.51 0.17 -10.59
N THR A 161 14.98 0.89 -11.61
CA THR A 161 15.92 0.38 -12.61
C THR A 161 17.24 1.16 -12.65
N GLY A 162 18.23 0.62 -13.33
CA GLY A 162 19.49 1.29 -13.64
C GLY A 162 20.32 1.64 -12.42
N MET A 163 20.92 2.83 -12.43
CA MET A 163 21.79 3.30 -11.33
C MET A 163 21.01 3.56 -10.03
N ARG A 164 19.73 3.93 -10.12
CA ARG A 164 18.86 4.10 -8.95
C ARG A 164 18.69 2.78 -8.21
N ALA A 165 18.42 1.68 -8.92
CA ALA A 165 18.34 0.35 -8.33
C ALA A 165 19.62 -0.07 -7.62
N ARG A 166 20.81 0.25 -8.21
CA ARG A 166 22.11 -0.05 -7.56
C ARG A 166 22.28 0.74 -6.26
N ARG A 167 21.90 2.03 -6.25
CA ARG A 167 21.95 2.88 -5.05
C ARG A 167 20.99 2.37 -3.97
N LEU A 168 19.76 2.07 -4.35
CA LEU A 168 18.75 1.55 -3.42
C LEU A 168 19.17 0.21 -2.81
N ARG A 169 19.63 -0.77 -3.60
CA ARG A 169 20.16 -2.04 -3.08
C ARG A 169 21.33 -1.86 -2.13
N ARG A 170 22.22 -0.88 -2.40
CA ARG A 170 23.31 -0.55 -1.46
C ARG A 170 22.78 0.04 -0.16
N ALA A 171 21.75 0.89 -0.22
CA ALA A 171 21.10 1.47 0.97
C ALA A 171 20.39 0.39 1.79
N ILE A 172 19.63 -0.52 1.15
CA ILE A 172 18.99 -1.67 1.79
C ILE A 172 20.01 -2.49 2.59
N ARG A 173 21.14 -2.86 1.99
CA ARG A 173 22.18 -3.63 2.69
C ARG A 173 22.79 -2.92 3.91
N LYS A 174 22.70 -1.61 3.99
CA LYS A 174 23.21 -0.80 5.11
C LYS A 174 22.14 -0.48 6.15
N ALA A 175 20.87 -0.68 5.83
CA ALA A 175 19.77 -0.43 6.74
C ALA A 175 19.85 -1.39 7.95
N PRO A 176 19.53 -0.94 9.17
CA PRO A 176 19.55 -1.80 10.37
C PRO A 176 18.72 -3.08 10.22
N TRP A 177 17.63 -2.99 9.46
CA TRP A 177 16.73 -4.10 9.14
C TRP A 177 17.14 -4.88 7.88
N GLY A 178 18.03 -4.34 7.05
CA GLY A 178 18.40 -4.89 5.74
C GLY A 178 19.25 -6.16 5.80
N ALA A 179 19.95 -6.43 6.92
CA ALA A 179 20.78 -7.62 7.06
C ALA A 179 19.98 -8.94 7.13
N GLU A 180 18.73 -8.88 7.57
CA GLU A 180 17.80 -10.01 7.63
C GLU A 180 17.07 -10.21 6.28
N SER A 181 16.80 -9.12 5.57
CA SER A 181 16.02 -9.10 4.31
C SER A 181 16.72 -9.79 3.12
N LEU A 182 18.03 -10.02 3.21
CA LEU A 182 18.83 -10.58 2.10
C LEU A 182 19.21 -12.04 2.31
N ARG A 183 18.68 -12.71 3.34
CA ARG A 183 18.95 -14.10 3.68
C ARG A 183 17.84 -15.08 3.24
N GLY A 184 16.78 -14.55 2.58
CA GLY A 184 15.68 -15.35 2.03
C GLY A 184 15.90 -15.75 0.58
#